data_e54e7a15037742f271b7dc64d9d2e61f
#
_entry.id   e54e7a15037742f271b7dc64d9d2e61f
#
_cell.length_a   1.000
_cell.length_b   1.000
_cell.length_c   1.000
_cell.angle_alpha   90.00
_cell.angle_beta   90.00
_cell.angle_gamma   90.00
#
_symmetry.space_group_name_H-M   'P 1'
#
loop_
_entity.id
_entity.type
_entity.pdbx_description
1 polymer ?
#
loop_
_entity_poly.entity_id
_entity_poly.type
_entity_poly.pdbx_seq_one_letter_code
_entity_poly.pdbx_strand_id
1 'polypeptide(L)'
;MKKKLISTLLCVSMVAAMVAGCGSGDDTKDANNDASNTEGTADADTDTDSGSDSTEVENTITGDPSADDAFVVWGWNDDIKNILDGPFAEQYPDLAKRIVFVNAGGSDYYQTKIDEILDDPDNELYPDLMGLEVDYVLKYVNSDWLTSVGDCGITADDYANQYQYNLDLGTVSGEDSSDANNVKALFWQATPGCFQLRADLCEKYLGTTDPAELSTMFSTWDGVLDAARKVNDASNGKCKLFSGYDECFRVLSNSRATGWYGDDDVISVDDNMTQYMDLAKTMVDEGLTYETDQWSTDWYANMEGDGETSNAALAYC
;
A
#
# COMPACT_ATOMS: atom_id res chain seq x y z
N MET A 1 -17.50 30.81 15.07
CA MET A 1 -18.59 30.28 15.93
C MET A 1 -19.87 29.91 15.19
N LYS A 2 -20.39 30.67 14.21
CA LYS A 2 -21.64 30.30 13.50
C LYS A 2 -21.54 29.11 12.57
N LYS A 3 -20.39 28.83 11.96
CA LYS A 3 -20.20 27.68 11.05
C LYS A 3 -20.10 26.31 11.78
N LYS A 4 -19.52 26.27 12.98
CA LYS A 4 -19.45 25.06 13.81
C LYS A 4 -20.80 24.63 14.38
N LEU A 5 -21.69 25.62 14.68
CA LEU A 5 -23.03 25.30 15.16
C LEU A 5 -23.94 24.68 14.09
N ILE A 6 -23.76 25.06 12.82
CA ILE A 6 -24.55 24.52 11.71
C ILE A 6 -24.13 23.07 11.39
N SER A 7 -22.82 22.78 11.47
CA SER A 7 -22.29 21.43 11.26
C SER A 7 -22.78 20.45 12.34
N THR A 8 -22.75 20.87 13.60
CA THR A 8 -23.21 20.05 14.72
C THR A 8 -24.73 19.79 14.67
N LEU A 9 -25.52 20.78 14.20
CA LEU A 9 -26.97 20.62 14.05
C LEU A 9 -27.33 19.64 12.90
N LEU A 10 -26.53 19.63 11.81
CA LEU A 10 -26.74 18.72 10.68
C LEU A 10 -26.45 17.26 11.06
N CYS A 11 -25.40 17.02 11.83
CA CYS A 11 -25.05 15.67 12.31
C CYS A 11 -26.11 15.12 13.28
N VAL A 12 -26.65 15.94 14.17
CA VAL A 12 -27.71 15.50 15.10
C VAL A 12 -29.02 15.20 14.38
N SER A 13 -29.33 15.92 13.29
CA SER A 13 -30.55 15.63 12.50
C SER A 13 -30.45 14.34 11.67
N MET A 14 -29.27 13.95 11.21
CA MET A 14 -29.05 12.67 10.51
C MET A 14 -29.17 11.46 11.47
N VAL A 15 -28.64 11.56 12.68
CA VAL A 15 -28.75 10.49 13.69
C VAL A 15 -30.19 10.31 14.16
N ALA A 16 -30.98 11.37 14.28
CA ALA A 16 -32.39 11.30 14.65
C ALA A 16 -33.26 10.65 13.57
N ALA A 17 -32.88 10.75 12.28
CA ALA A 17 -33.61 10.12 11.19
C ALA A 17 -33.39 8.59 11.09
N MET A 18 -32.24 8.08 11.57
CA MET A 18 -31.94 6.65 11.57
C MET A 18 -32.60 5.89 12.73
N VAL A 19 -32.96 6.56 13.83
CA VAL A 19 -33.59 5.92 15.00
C VAL A 19 -35.12 5.78 14.84
N ALA A 20 -35.75 6.48 13.90
CA ALA A 20 -37.19 6.47 13.71
C ALA A 20 -37.69 5.37 12.72
N GLY A 21 -36.82 4.55 12.16
CA GLY A 21 -37.10 3.58 11.10
C GLY A 21 -37.31 2.12 11.53
N CYS A 22 -37.16 1.75 12.82
CA CYS A 22 -37.35 0.37 13.27
C CYS A 22 -38.28 0.34 14.49
N GLY A 23 -39.54 0.07 14.25
CA GLY A 23 -40.52 -0.22 15.30
C GLY A 23 -41.84 -0.70 14.73
N SER A 24 -42.08 -1.99 14.79
CA SER A 24 -43.27 -2.63 15.42
C SER A 24 -43.50 -4.03 14.86
N GLY A 25 -43.79 -4.94 15.79
CA GLY A 25 -44.37 -6.25 15.48
C GLY A 25 -44.08 -7.30 16.53
N ASP A 26 -44.91 -7.34 17.45
CA ASP A 26 -45.05 -8.04 18.73
C ASP A 26 -45.30 -9.56 18.61
N ASP A 27 -44.99 -10.23 19.70
CA ASP A 27 -45.63 -11.41 20.33
C ASP A 27 -45.10 -12.85 20.16
N THR A 28 -44.54 -13.27 21.27
CA THR A 28 -44.81 -14.46 22.11
C THR A 28 -44.34 -15.87 21.75
N LYS A 29 -43.57 -16.39 22.72
CA LYS A 29 -43.62 -17.69 23.42
C LYS A 29 -42.86 -18.91 22.92
N ASP A 30 -41.94 -19.26 23.84
CA ASP A 30 -41.68 -20.55 24.49
C ASP A 30 -41.24 -21.82 23.75
N ALA A 31 -40.10 -22.23 24.20
CA ALA A 31 -39.72 -23.57 24.70
C ALA A 31 -39.29 -24.70 23.76
N ASN A 32 -38.06 -25.09 24.01
CA ASN A 32 -37.56 -26.48 24.11
C ASN A 32 -37.35 -27.37 22.89
N ASN A 33 -36.08 -27.71 22.78
CA ASN A 33 -35.49 -29.06 22.67
C ASN A 33 -35.46 -29.81 21.33
N ASP A 34 -34.24 -30.25 21.11
CA ASP A 34 -33.75 -31.53 20.58
C ASP A 34 -33.58 -31.76 19.09
N ALA A 35 -32.32 -32.01 18.87
CA ALA A 35 -31.61 -32.90 17.91
C ALA A 35 -32.30 -33.37 16.62
N SER A 36 -31.53 -33.27 15.61
CA SER A 36 -31.12 -34.25 14.58
C SER A 36 -31.33 -33.81 13.13
N ASN A 37 -30.20 -33.78 12.45
CA ASN A 37 -29.89 -34.25 11.08
C ASN A 37 -31.01 -34.23 10.01
N THR A 38 -30.78 -33.49 8.93
CA THR A 38 -30.67 -34.04 7.56
C THR A 38 -30.51 -32.94 6.50
N GLU A 39 -29.73 -33.29 5.50
CA GLU A 39 -29.43 -32.70 4.22
C GLU A 39 -30.51 -31.88 3.50
N GLY A 40 -30.07 -30.85 2.75
CA GLY A 40 -30.73 -30.53 1.52
C GLY A 40 -30.71 -29.08 1.06
N THR A 41 -29.87 -28.84 0.08
CA THR A 41 -30.00 -27.87 -1.04
C THR A 41 -29.84 -26.38 -0.79
N ALA A 42 -28.88 -25.89 -1.53
CA ALA A 42 -28.47 -24.52 -1.78
C ALA A 42 -29.60 -23.61 -2.27
N ASP A 43 -29.62 -22.38 -1.80
CA ASP A 43 -29.82 -21.22 -2.63
C ASP A 43 -28.88 -20.11 -2.12
N ALA A 44 -28.03 -19.70 -3.03
CA ALA A 44 -27.03 -18.68 -2.78
C ALA A 44 -27.62 -17.32 -3.17
N ASP A 45 -27.89 -16.48 -2.16
CA ASP A 45 -27.86 -15.05 -2.31
C ASP A 45 -26.81 -14.55 -1.31
N THR A 46 -25.58 -14.41 -1.79
CA THR A 46 -24.51 -13.70 -1.08
C THR A 46 -24.41 -12.32 -1.70
N ASP A 47 -25.12 -11.37 -1.11
CA ASP A 47 -24.67 -9.98 -1.11
C ASP A 47 -23.34 -9.93 -0.35
N THR A 48 -22.25 -9.97 -1.09
CA THR A 48 -20.93 -9.60 -0.55
C THR A 48 -20.88 -8.07 -0.47
N ASP A 49 -21.39 -7.55 0.65
CA ASP A 49 -20.97 -6.26 1.17
C ASP A 49 -19.49 -6.38 1.53
N SER A 50 -18.62 -5.93 0.64
CA SER A 50 -17.20 -5.71 0.95
C SER A 50 -17.09 -4.44 1.78
N GLY A 51 -17.60 -4.50 3.00
CA GLY A 51 -17.26 -3.57 4.06
C GLY A 51 -15.83 -3.85 4.47
N SER A 52 -14.89 -3.01 4.03
CA SER A 52 -13.59 -2.92 4.67
C SER A 52 -13.84 -2.57 6.13
N ASP A 53 -13.71 -3.55 7.01
CA ASP A 53 -13.66 -3.33 8.45
C ASP A 53 -12.34 -2.60 8.73
N SER A 54 -12.37 -1.27 8.60
CA SER A 54 -11.28 -0.40 8.98
C SER A 54 -11.22 -0.34 10.51
N THR A 55 -10.67 -1.39 11.12
CA THR A 55 -10.19 -1.27 12.49
C THR A 55 -9.10 -0.22 12.47
N GLU A 56 -9.38 0.93 13.07
CA GLU A 56 -8.42 2.01 13.28
C GLU A 56 -7.16 1.42 13.92
N VAL A 57 -6.06 1.34 13.17
CA VAL A 57 -4.78 0.87 13.70
C VAL A 57 -4.24 1.99 14.56
N GLU A 58 -4.16 1.76 15.88
CA GLU A 58 -3.55 2.73 16.79
C GLU A 58 -2.06 2.89 16.48
N ASN A 59 -1.55 4.13 16.56
CA ASN A 59 -0.12 4.39 16.42
C ASN A 59 0.65 3.71 17.54
N THR A 60 1.74 3.04 17.20
CA THR A 60 2.71 2.57 18.19
C THR A 60 3.80 3.62 18.37
N ILE A 61 3.94 4.16 19.59
CA ILE A 61 4.91 5.20 19.90
C ILE A 61 6.01 4.60 20.75
N THR A 62 7.26 4.86 20.35
CA THR A 62 8.47 4.47 21.11
C THR A 62 9.26 5.74 21.42
N GLY A 63 9.69 5.92 22.65
CA GLY A 63 10.35 7.15 23.14
C GLY A 63 9.43 8.01 23.99
N ASP A 64 9.91 9.17 24.43
CA ASP A 64 9.16 10.12 25.26
C ASP A 64 8.93 11.43 24.46
N PRO A 65 7.72 11.65 23.90
CA PRO A 65 7.43 12.86 23.11
C PRO A 65 7.39 14.13 23.98
N SER A 66 7.27 14.00 25.29
CA SER A 66 7.26 15.15 26.21
C SER A 66 8.65 15.66 26.58
N ALA A 67 9.72 15.01 26.14
CA ALA A 67 11.08 15.45 26.40
C ALA A 67 11.39 16.75 25.63
N ASP A 68 12.03 17.72 26.29
CA ASP A 68 12.36 19.06 25.71
C ASP A 68 13.21 18.97 24.43
N ASP A 69 13.93 17.87 24.21
CA ASP A 69 14.80 17.63 23.06
C ASP A 69 14.35 16.42 22.22
N ALA A 70 13.09 16.01 22.32
CA ALA A 70 12.51 14.97 21.50
C ALA A 70 12.68 15.30 20.02
N PHE A 71 12.97 14.27 19.22
CA PHE A 71 13.04 14.34 17.76
C PHE A 71 12.07 13.29 17.20
N VAL A 72 10.97 13.74 16.64
CA VAL A 72 9.84 12.88 16.25
C VAL A 72 10.01 12.39 14.81
N VAL A 73 10.02 11.07 14.65
CA VAL A 73 10.16 10.39 13.36
C VAL A 73 8.92 9.54 13.10
N TRP A 74 8.31 9.72 11.95
CA TRP A 74 7.15 8.94 11.52
C TRP A 74 7.50 7.92 10.44
N GLY A 75 6.89 6.73 10.54
CA GLY A 75 6.97 5.66 9.54
C GLY A 75 5.73 4.76 9.58
N TRP A 76 5.56 3.94 8.54
CA TRP A 76 4.43 2.99 8.42
C TRP A 76 4.78 1.56 8.83
N ASN A 77 6.05 1.30 9.10
CA ASN A 77 6.58 0.01 9.56
C ASN A 77 7.86 0.24 10.38
N ASP A 78 8.54 -0.83 10.74
CA ASP A 78 9.76 -0.77 11.56
C ASP A 78 11.07 -0.60 10.75
N ASP A 79 11.04 -0.42 9.43
CA ASP A 79 12.25 -0.33 8.61
C ASP A 79 13.13 0.86 9.01
N ILE A 80 12.53 2.06 9.10
CA ILE A 80 13.25 3.28 9.56
C ILE A 80 13.68 3.10 11.01
N LYS A 81 12.80 2.55 11.86
CA LYS A 81 13.12 2.27 13.27
C LYS A 81 14.33 1.37 13.42
N ASN A 82 14.42 0.31 12.64
CA ASN A 82 15.57 -0.61 12.66
C ASN A 82 16.90 0.07 12.28
N ILE A 83 16.86 1.05 11.37
CA ILE A 83 18.03 1.87 11.04
C ILE A 83 18.40 2.80 12.20
N LEU A 84 17.40 3.41 12.84
CA LEU A 84 17.60 4.33 13.96
C LEU A 84 18.10 3.60 15.21
N ASP A 85 17.56 2.43 15.53
CA ASP A 85 17.95 1.61 16.68
C ASP A 85 19.26 0.85 16.47
N GLY A 86 19.63 0.55 15.24
CA GLY A 86 20.85 -0.15 14.86
C GLY A 86 21.98 0.79 14.47
N PRO A 87 22.33 0.90 13.17
CA PRO A 87 23.52 1.62 12.73
C PRO A 87 23.57 3.10 13.15
N PHE A 88 22.42 3.78 13.23
CA PHE A 88 22.39 5.16 13.70
C PHE A 88 22.73 5.26 15.19
N ALA A 89 22.12 4.43 16.04
CA ALA A 89 22.37 4.43 17.47
C ALA A 89 23.81 3.99 17.83
N GLU A 90 24.41 3.11 17.04
CA GLU A 90 25.81 2.73 17.20
C GLU A 90 26.75 3.91 16.92
N GLN A 91 26.45 4.71 15.91
CA GLN A 91 27.26 5.86 15.51
C GLN A 91 26.96 7.11 16.35
N TYR A 92 25.72 7.33 16.72
CA TYR A 92 25.23 8.54 17.39
C TYR A 92 24.41 8.23 18.64
N PRO A 93 24.95 7.55 19.67
CA PRO A 93 24.18 7.02 20.81
C PRO A 93 23.45 8.09 21.63
N ASP A 94 23.96 9.33 21.67
CA ASP A 94 23.33 10.40 22.42
C ASP A 94 22.17 11.04 21.62
N LEU A 95 22.26 11.08 20.30
CA LEU A 95 21.16 11.54 19.45
C LEU A 95 20.03 10.49 19.41
N ALA A 96 20.39 9.21 19.37
CA ALA A 96 19.40 8.12 19.34
C ALA A 96 18.46 8.13 20.54
N LYS A 97 18.92 8.60 21.71
CA LYS A 97 18.08 8.72 22.92
C LYS A 97 16.97 9.77 22.80
N ARG A 98 17.09 10.69 21.86
CA ARG A 98 16.12 11.76 21.61
C ARG A 98 15.02 11.33 20.63
N ILE A 99 15.22 10.22 19.95
CA ILE A 99 14.30 9.75 18.91
C ILE A 99 12.97 9.30 19.55
N VAL A 100 11.90 9.87 19.08
CA VAL A 100 10.53 9.40 19.27
C VAL A 100 10.06 8.83 17.95
N PHE A 101 9.81 7.53 17.88
CA PHE A 101 9.37 6.89 16.66
C PHE A 101 7.87 6.59 16.72
N VAL A 102 7.13 7.08 15.73
CA VAL A 102 5.69 6.84 15.55
C VAL A 102 5.51 5.88 14.39
N ASN A 103 5.14 4.63 14.68
CA ASN A 103 4.70 3.67 13.67
C ASN A 103 3.19 3.80 13.51
N ALA A 104 2.74 4.33 12.40
CA ALA A 104 1.32 4.60 12.14
C ALA A 104 0.58 3.42 11.46
N GLY A 105 1.28 2.29 11.24
CA GLY A 105 0.72 1.14 10.53
C GLY A 105 0.55 1.40 9.02
N GLY A 106 0.24 0.39 8.25
CA GLY A 106 0.20 0.29 6.80
C GLY A 106 0.07 1.57 5.95
N SER A 107 0.54 1.54 4.72
CA SER A 107 0.75 2.73 3.89
C SER A 107 -0.50 3.62 3.71
N ASP A 108 -1.69 3.04 3.55
CA ASP A 108 -2.93 3.81 3.34
C ASP A 108 -3.35 4.57 4.60
N TYR A 109 -3.25 3.93 5.76
CA TYR A 109 -3.49 4.60 7.05
C TYR A 109 -2.45 5.67 7.33
N TYR A 110 -1.19 5.40 6.99
CA TYR A 110 -0.10 6.32 7.19
C TYR A 110 -0.35 7.66 6.50
N GLN A 111 -0.78 7.64 5.21
CA GLN A 111 -1.03 8.86 4.45
C GLN A 111 -2.11 9.74 5.10
N THR A 112 -3.21 9.14 5.54
CA THR A 112 -4.28 9.86 6.22
C THR A 112 -3.79 10.49 7.52
N LYS A 113 -3.04 9.74 8.34
CA LYS A 113 -2.53 10.22 9.63
C LYS A 113 -1.46 11.29 9.50
N ILE A 114 -0.59 11.19 8.48
CA ILE A 114 0.40 12.25 8.18
C ILE A 114 -0.32 13.54 7.75
N ASP A 115 -1.32 13.45 6.88
CA ASP A 115 -2.07 14.63 6.48
C ASP A 115 -2.74 15.31 7.68
N GLU A 116 -3.34 14.54 8.59
CA GLU A 116 -3.97 15.06 9.80
C GLU A 116 -2.98 15.71 10.76
N ILE A 117 -1.81 15.09 11.00
CA ILE A 117 -0.81 15.63 11.93
C ILE A 117 -0.13 16.89 11.39
N LEU A 118 0.08 16.97 10.06
CA LEU A 118 0.68 18.15 9.43
C LEU A 118 -0.22 19.40 9.51
N ASP A 119 -1.52 19.23 9.73
CA ASP A 119 -2.46 20.32 9.97
C ASP A 119 -2.49 20.80 11.43
N ASP A 120 -1.79 20.11 12.35
CA ASP A 120 -1.73 20.42 13.78
C ASP A 120 -0.28 20.62 14.28
N PRO A 121 0.38 21.74 13.93
CA PRO A 121 1.79 21.97 14.25
C PRO A 121 2.08 22.15 15.75
N ASP A 122 1.05 22.29 16.60
CA ASP A 122 1.20 22.38 18.06
C ASP A 122 1.13 20.99 18.74
N ASN A 123 0.96 19.92 17.97
CA ASN A 123 0.90 18.56 18.48
C ASN A 123 2.29 18.07 18.92
N GLU A 124 2.38 17.39 20.07
CA GLU A 124 3.65 16.85 20.57
C GLU A 124 4.25 15.74 19.67
N LEU A 125 3.46 15.17 18.77
CA LEU A 125 3.89 14.17 17.78
C LEU A 125 4.07 14.78 16.38
N TYR A 126 4.07 16.12 16.25
CA TYR A 126 4.37 16.75 14.95
C TYR A 126 5.73 16.29 14.43
N PRO A 127 5.85 15.79 13.18
CA PRO A 127 7.08 15.18 12.71
C PRO A 127 8.21 16.17 12.47
N ASP A 128 9.39 15.88 13.01
CA ASP A 128 10.67 16.49 12.59
C ASP A 128 11.23 15.79 11.34
N LEU A 129 10.94 14.48 11.20
CA LEU A 129 11.30 13.66 10.05
C LEU A 129 10.15 12.68 9.77
N MET A 130 9.81 12.49 8.50
CA MET A 130 8.80 11.52 8.12
C MET A 130 9.24 10.67 6.93
N GLY A 131 8.90 9.38 6.96
CA GLY A 131 8.99 8.51 5.81
C GLY A 131 7.96 8.93 4.76
N LEU A 132 8.36 8.98 3.50
CA LEU A 132 7.47 9.28 2.38
C LEU A 132 7.53 8.13 1.38
N GLU A 133 6.38 7.60 1.06
CA GLU A 133 6.23 6.58 0.04
C GLU A 133 6.23 7.24 -1.34
N VAL A 134 6.86 6.58 -2.31
CA VAL A 134 7.12 7.14 -3.64
C VAL A 134 5.86 7.59 -4.39
N ASP A 135 4.75 6.90 -4.17
CA ASP A 135 3.47 7.22 -4.83
C ASP A 135 2.88 8.55 -4.34
N TYR A 136 3.28 9.01 -3.15
CA TYR A 136 2.74 10.21 -2.51
C TYR A 136 3.75 11.35 -2.36
N VAL A 137 5.05 11.08 -2.58
CA VAL A 137 6.14 12.03 -2.28
C VAL A 137 5.96 13.39 -2.95
N LEU A 138 5.49 13.44 -4.19
CA LEU A 138 5.32 14.70 -4.95
C LEU A 138 4.34 15.67 -4.30
N LYS A 139 3.31 15.16 -3.60
CA LYS A 139 2.38 15.99 -2.83
C LYS A 139 3.11 16.80 -1.78
N TYR A 140 4.01 16.16 -1.04
CA TYR A 140 4.73 16.78 0.07
C TYR A 140 5.89 17.64 -0.41
N VAL A 141 6.66 17.18 -1.38
CA VAL A 141 7.79 17.92 -1.96
C VAL A 141 7.36 19.26 -2.56
N ASN A 142 6.17 19.31 -3.19
CA ASN A 142 5.60 20.53 -3.76
C ASN A 142 4.77 21.36 -2.75
N SER A 143 4.80 21.01 -1.46
CA SER A 143 4.10 21.75 -0.39
C SER A 143 5.07 22.58 0.45
N ASP A 144 4.49 23.38 1.36
CA ASP A 144 5.25 24.14 2.36
C ASP A 144 5.48 23.33 3.67
N TRP A 145 5.04 22.06 3.74
CA TRP A 145 5.25 21.20 4.90
C TRP A 145 6.69 20.74 5.05
N LEU A 146 7.42 20.59 3.93
CA LEU A 146 8.82 20.17 3.96
C LEU A 146 9.76 21.34 3.78
N THR A 147 10.81 21.37 4.59
CA THR A 147 11.97 22.24 4.38
C THR A 147 12.93 21.64 3.36
N SER A 148 13.81 22.44 2.79
CA SER A 148 14.85 21.95 1.89
C SER A 148 15.93 21.19 2.68
N VAL A 149 16.55 20.20 2.05
CA VAL A 149 17.69 19.51 2.67
C VAL A 149 18.90 20.43 2.82
N GLY A 150 19.01 21.47 1.96
CA GLY A 150 20.02 22.51 2.07
C GLY A 150 19.91 23.31 3.37
N ASP A 151 18.69 23.63 3.82
CA ASP A 151 18.45 24.31 5.10
C ASP A 151 18.82 23.41 6.30
N CYS A 152 18.81 22.09 6.12
CA CYS A 152 19.29 21.12 7.11
C CYS A 152 20.82 20.93 7.07
N GLY A 153 21.55 21.65 6.20
CA GLY A 153 23.00 21.59 6.06
C GLY A 153 23.49 20.45 5.17
N ILE A 154 22.61 19.79 4.44
CA ILE A 154 22.96 18.75 3.45
C ILE A 154 23.31 19.44 2.14
N THR A 155 24.34 18.95 1.47
CA THR A 155 24.87 19.49 0.21
C THR A 155 24.69 18.48 -0.93
N ALA A 156 24.80 18.93 -2.18
CA ALA A 156 24.72 18.05 -3.34
C ALA A 156 25.75 16.91 -3.32
N ASP A 157 26.92 17.13 -2.69
CA ASP A 157 27.94 16.09 -2.55
C ASP A 157 27.48 14.92 -1.64
N ASP A 158 26.61 15.19 -0.66
CA ASP A 158 26.13 14.18 0.29
C ASP A 158 25.18 13.17 -0.37
N TYR A 159 24.47 13.58 -1.43
CA TYR A 159 23.55 12.71 -2.17
C TYR A 159 23.98 12.44 -3.63
N ALA A 160 25.21 12.78 -4.00
CA ALA A 160 25.72 12.62 -5.37
C ALA A 160 25.67 11.18 -5.91
N ASN A 161 25.57 10.18 -5.03
CA ASN A 161 25.48 8.77 -5.40
C ASN A 161 24.04 8.23 -5.45
N GLN A 162 23.05 9.04 -5.23
CA GLN A 162 21.64 8.62 -5.42
C GLN A 162 21.30 8.48 -6.89
N TYR A 163 20.37 7.60 -7.19
CA TYR A 163 19.85 7.49 -8.56
C TYR A 163 19.11 8.76 -8.95
N GLN A 164 19.31 9.23 -10.19
CA GLN A 164 18.72 10.48 -10.66
C GLN A 164 17.19 10.46 -10.57
N TYR A 165 16.53 9.34 -10.91
CA TYR A 165 15.08 9.25 -10.82
C TYR A 165 14.53 9.44 -9.38
N ASN A 166 15.29 9.01 -8.37
CA ASN A 166 14.95 9.28 -6.97
C ASN A 166 15.10 10.76 -6.64
N LEU A 167 16.20 11.37 -7.07
CA LEU A 167 16.43 12.80 -6.86
C LEU A 167 15.36 13.65 -7.54
N ASP A 168 14.93 13.28 -8.74
CA ASP A 168 13.88 14.00 -9.47
C ASP A 168 12.56 13.99 -8.67
N LEU A 169 12.22 12.87 -8.04
CA LEU A 169 11.02 12.75 -7.19
C LEU A 169 11.14 13.52 -5.86
N GLY A 170 12.36 13.63 -5.33
CA GLY A 170 12.65 14.37 -4.09
C GLY A 170 12.82 15.88 -4.28
N THR A 171 12.83 16.36 -5.53
CA THR A 171 13.08 17.76 -5.92
C THR A 171 11.75 18.45 -6.25
N VAL A 172 11.64 19.73 -5.88
CA VAL A 172 10.49 20.56 -6.26
C VAL A 172 10.30 20.52 -7.78
N SER A 173 9.09 20.32 -8.22
CA SER A 173 8.75 20.10 -9.63
C SER A 173 9.27 21.23 -10.52
N GLY A 174 10.09 20.87 -11.51
CA GLY A 174 10.67 21.81 -12.48
C GLY A 174 11.97 22.47 -12.03
N GLU A 175 12.46 22.17 -10.82
CA GLU A 175 13.71 22.69 -10.28
C GLU A 175 14.89 21.71 -10.50
N ASP A 176 16.12 22.20 -10.31
CA ASP A 176 17.36 21.44 -10.50
C ASP A 176 17.81 20.77 -9.19
N SER A 177 17.91 19.44 -9.19
CA SER A 177 18.36 18.63 -8.05
C SER A 177 19.83 18.84 -7.65
N SER A 178 20.62 19.50 -8.47
CA SER A 178 22.00 19.87 -8.10
C SER A 178 22.08 21.01 -7.08
N ASP A 179 20.98 21.74 -6.86
CA ASP A 179 20.84 22.70 -5.77
C ASP A 179 20.08 22.07 -4.61
N ALA A 180 20.76 21.85 -3.48
CA ALA A 180 20.18 21.26 -2.29
C ALA A 180 18.99 22.05 -1.71
N ASN A 181 18.85 23.34 -2.07
CA ASN A 181 17.70 24.15 -1.66
C ASN A 181 16.41 23.79 -2.43
N ASN A 182 16.53 23.06 -3.52
CA ASN A 182 15.39 22.57 -4.30
C ASN A 182 14.97 21.14 -3.90
N VAL A 183 15.84 20.42 -3.19
CA VAL A 183 15.61 19.04 -2.75
C VAL A 183 14.94 19.05 -1.37
N LYS A 184 13.81 18.38 -1.23
CA LYS A 184 13.05 18.29 0.02
C LYS A 184 12.90 16.88 0.56
N ALA A 185 13.25 15.87 -0.23
CA ALA A 185 13.27 14.48 0.21
C ALA A 185 14.50 13.74 -0.36
N LEU A 186 15.09 12.86 0.45
CA LEU A 186 16.18 11.98 0.05
C LEU A 186 15.72 10.53 0.21
N PHE A 187 16.16 9.69 -0.71
CA PHE A 187 15.74 8.28 -0.74
C PHE A 187 16.77 7.40 -0.03
N TRP A 188 16.30 6.57 0.88
CA TRP A 188 17.09 5.58 1.60
C TRP A 188 16.97 4.17 1.02
N GLN A 189 16.02 3.96 0.09
CA GLN A 189 15.81 2.73 -0.66
C GLN A 189 15.75 3.03 -2.16
N ALA A 190 16.16 2.05 -2.97
CA ALA A 190 15.88 2.00 -4.39
C ALA A 190 15.13 0.70 -4.66
N THR A 191 13.94 0.79 -5.22
CA THR A 191 13.04 -0.34 -5.47
C THR A 191 12.80 -0.50 -6.97
N PRO A 192 13.77 -1.05 -7.73
CA PRO A 192 13.58 -1.30 -9.15
C PRO A 192 12.47 -2.35 -9.35
N GLY A 193 11.56 -2.09 -10.29
CA GLY A 193 10.51 -3.04 -10.63
C GLY A 193 11.09 -4.30 -11.27
N CYS A 194 10.63 -5.46 -10.84
CA CYS A 194 10.98 -6.76 -11.42
C CYS A 194 9.93 -7.81 -11.10
N PHE A 195 9.91 -8.91 -11.85
CA PHE A 195 9.24 -10.12 -11.43
C PHE A 195 10.10 -10.85 -10.40
N GLN A 196 9.58 -11.05 -9.21
CA GLN A 196 10.15 -11.95 -8.22
C GLN A 196 9.44 -13.30 -8.34
N LEU A 197 10.20 -14.37 -8.53
CA LEU A 197 9.68 -15.69 -8.84
C LEU A 197 10.12 -16.70 -7.79
N ARG A 198 9.19 -17.54 -7.36
CA ARG A 198 9.48 -18.67 -6.50
C ARG A 198 10.10 -19.79 -7.30
N ALA A 199 11.40 -20.04 -7.10
CA ALA A 199 12.17 -21.04 -7.86
C ALA A 199 11.60 -22.45 -7.74
N ASP A 200 11.12 -22.85 -6.56
CA ASP A 200 10.49 -24.15 -6.31
C ASP A 200 9.22 -24.35 -7.15
N LEU A 201 8.37 -23.31 -7.25
CA LEU A 201 7.15 -23.38 -8.06
C LEU A 201 7.45 -23.24 -9.55
N CYS A 202 8.48 -22.48 -9.94
CA CYS A 202 8.95 -22.40 -11.32
C CYS A 202 9.42 -23.77 -11.83
N GLU A 203 10.29 -24.46 -11.07
CA GLU A 203 10.74 -25.81 -11.41
C GLU A 203 9.55 -26.76 -11.56
N LYS A 204 8.62 -26.69 -10.61
CA LYS A 204 7.49 -27.61 -10.54
C LYS A 204 6.47 -27.41 -11.67
N TYR A 205 6.08 -26.18 -11.96
CA TYR A 205 4.96 -25.88 -12.85
C TYR A 205 5.38 -25.28 -14.20
N LEU A 206 6.50 -24.58 -14.26
CA LEU A 206 7.05 -24.05 -15.52
C LEU A 206 8.13 -24.96 -16.12
N GLY A 207 8.78 -25.81 -15.27
CA GLY A 207 9.79 -26.79 -15.69
C GLY A 207 11.17 -26.16 -15.87
N THR A 208 11.41 -24.98 -15.36
CA THR A 208 12.71 -24.30 -15.42
C THR A 208 12.89 -23.32 -14.28
N THR A 209 14.14 -23.14 -13.83
CA THR A 209 14.57 -22.05 -12.95
C THR A 209 15.64 -21.18 -13.62
N ASP A 210 15.92 -21.41 -14.89
CA ASP A 210 16.89 -20.62 -15.64
C ASP A 210 16.38 -19.18 -15.85
N PRO A 211 17.09 -18.16 -15.36
CA PRO A 211 16.63 -16.78 -15.46
C PRO A 211 16.45 -16.29 -16.90
N ALA A 212 17.24 -16.80 -17.86
CA ALA A 212 17.14 -16.37 -19.26
C ALA A 212 15.89 -16.97 -19.93
N GLU A 213 15.56 -18.23 -19.62
CA GLU A 213 14.32 -18.86 -20.09
C GLU A 213 13.08 -18.17 -19.49
N LEU A 214 13.09 -17.92 -18.17
CA LEU A 214 12.02 -17.20 -17.47
C LEU A 214 11.87 -15.77 -18.00
N SER A 215 12.97 -15.05 -18.19
CA SER A 215 12.94 -13.70 -18.77
C SER A 215 12.34 -13.69 -20.18
N THR A 216 12.61 -14.71 -20.97
CA THR A 216 12.00 -14.88 -22.31
C THR A 216 10.50 -15.15 -22.20
N MET A 217 10.10 -16.02 -21.27
CA MET A 217 8.70 -16.39 -21.03
C MET A 217 7.86 -15.18 -20.61
N PHE A 218 8.42 -14.31 -19.77
CA PHE A 218 7.76 -13.11 -19.24
C PHE A 218 8.05 -11.81 -20.03
N SER A 219 8.62 -11.92 -21.24
CA SER A 219 9.01 -10.74 -22.04
C SER A 219 7.83 -9.95 -22.63
N THR A 220 6.64 -10.53 -22.66
CA THR A 220 5.41 -9.91 -23.15
C THR A 220 4.24 -10.27 -22.25
N TRP A 221 3.19 -9.45 -22.25
CA TRP A 221 1.96 -9.73 -21.47
C TRP A 221 1.22 -10.97 -21.96
N ASP A 222 1.27 -11.29 -23.25
CA ASP A 222 0.77 -12.57 -23.77
C ASP A 222 1.55 -13.76 -23.18
N GLY A 223 2.87 -13.66 -23.09
CA GLY A 223 3.72 -14.67 -22.45
C GLY A 223 3.41 -14.81 -20.95
N VAL A 224 3.13 -13.70 -20.25
CA VAL A 224 2.67 -13.72 -18.85
C VAL A 224 1.35 -14.49 -18.72
N LEU A 225 0.36 -14.20 -19.57
CA LEU A 225 -0.92 -14.92 -19.57
C LEU A 225 -0.75 -16.42 -19.90
N ASP A 226 0.10 -16.75 -20.87
CA ASP A 226 0.37 -18.14 -21.21
C ASP A 226 1.06 -18.90 -20.06
N ALA A 227 1.98 -18.25 -19.35
CA ALA A 227 2.57 -18.79 -18.13
C ALA A 227 1.54 -18.98 -17.03
N ALA A 228 0.63 -18.01 -16.84
CA ALA A 228 -0.44 -18.08 -15.87
C ALA A 228 -1.39 -19.27 -16.15
N ARG A 229 -1.80 -19.46 -17.39
CA ARG A 229 -2.61 -20.61 -17.82
C ARG A 229 -1.88 -21.93 -17.56
N LYS A 230 -0.60 -22.00 -17.92
CA LYS A 230 0.23 -23.20 -17.72
C LYS A 230 0.34 -23.58 -16.24
N VAL A 231 0.59 -22.59 -15.36
CA VAL A 231 0.68 -22.80 -13.91
C VAL A 231 -0.67 -23.27 -13.35
N ASN A 232 -1.74 -22.59 -13.74
CA ASN A 232 -3.10 -22.93 -13.32
C ASN A 232 -3.47 -24.37 -13.70
N ASP A 233 -3.26 -24.75 -14.95
CA ASP A 233 -3.59 -26.10 -15.47
C ASP A 233 -2.73 -27.18 -14.81
N ALA A 234 -1.41 -26.95 -14.71
CA ALA A 234 -0.48 -27.92 -14.14
C ALA A 234 -0.71 -28.17 -12.64
N SER A 235 -1.23 -27.20 -11.93
CA SER A 235 -1.55 -27.28 -10.50
C SER A 235 -3.00 -27.66 -10.19
N ASN A 236 -3.84 -27.86 -11.21
CA ASN A 236 -5.31 -27.97 -11.05
C ASN A 236 -5.90 -26.81 -10.24
N GLY A 237 -5.43 -25.60 -10.49
CA GLY A 237 -5.90 -24.37 -9.87
C GLY A 237 -5.33 -24.08 -8.47
N LYS A 238 -4.45 -24.93 -7.94
CA LYS A 238 -3.84 -24.79 -6.60
C LYS A 238 -2.65 -23.85 -6.57
N CYS A 239 -2.08 -23.53 -7.70
CA CYS A 239 -1.07 -22.49 -7.86
C CYS A 239 -1.53 -21.53 -8.95
N LYS A 240 -1.42 -20.24 -8.69
CA LYS A 240 -1.65 -19.18 -9.67
C LYS A 240 -0.31 -18.51 -9.96
N LEU A 241 -0.23 -17.81 -11.11
CA LEU A 241 0.96 -17.01 -11.38
C LEU A 241 1.05 -15.86 -10.38
N PHE A 242 -0.04 -15.12 -10.20
CA PHE A 242 -0.16 -14.02 -9.25
C PHE A 242 -1.27 -14.28 -8.24
N SER A 243 -1.15 -13.71 -7.05
CA SER A 243 -2.19 -13.80 -6.03
C SER A 243 -3.41 -12.95 -6.39
N GLY A 244 -3.20 -11.70 -6.78
CA GLY A 244 -4.23 -10.79 -7.24
C GLY A 244 -4.07 -10.35 -8.69
N TYR A 245 -5.08 -9.73 -9.25
CA TYR A 245 -5.03 -9.12 -10.59
C TYR A 245 -4.33 -7.74 -10.57
N ASP A 246 -4.16 -7.17 -9.39
CA ASP A 246 -3.53 -5.87 -9.16
C ASP A 246 -1.98 -5.91 -9.23
N GLU A 247 -1.37 -7.08 -9.19
CA GLU A 247 0.08 -7.27 -9.25
C GLU A 247 0.74 -6.55 -10.43
N CYS A 248 0.09 -6.54 -11.60
CA CYS A 248 0.61 -5.89 -12.81
C CYS A 248 0.31 -4.39 -12.88
N PHE A 249 -0.47 -3.86 -11.93
CA PHE A 249 -0.87 -2.44 -11.94
C PHE A 249 0.34 -1.51 -11.89
N ARG A 250 1.27 -1.74 -10.96
CA ARG A 250 2.45 -0.86 -10.79
C ARG A 250 3.36 -0.86 -12.01
N VAL A 251 3.53 -2.01 -12.66
CA VAL A 251 4.34 -2.10 -13.89
C VAL A 251 3.76 -1.22 -14.98
N LEU A 252 2.46 -1.33 -15.23
CA LEU A 252 1.78 -0.61 -16.29
C LEU A 252 1.55 0.86 -15.93
N SER A 253 1.20 1.17 -14.67
CA SER A 253 1.02 2.53 -14.21
C SER A 253 2.32 3.34 -14.23
N ASN A 254 3.45 2.74 -13.81
CA ASN A 254 4.76 3.40 -13.83
C ASN A 254 5.35 3.52 -15.25
N SER A 255 4.82 2.77 -16.21
CA SER A 255 5.23 2.82 -17.62
C SER A 255 4.35 3.77 -18.47
N ARG A 256 3.46 4.53 -17.86
CA ARG A 256 2.61 5.50 -18.58
C ARG A 256 3.46 6.59 -19.23
N ALA A 257 3.07 6.97 -20.41
CA ALA A 257 3.65 8.11 -21.13
C ALA A 257 2.98 9.44 -20.74
N THR A 258 1.75 9.39 -20.19
CA THR A 258 0.96 10.58 -19.84
C THR A 258 0.38 10.48 -18.45
N GLY A 259 0.20 11.63 -17.78
CA GLY A 259 -0.54 11.72 -16.52
C GLY A 259 -2.05 11.50 -16.70
N TRP A 260 -2.77 11.39 -15.60
CA TRP A 260 -4.24 11.30 -15.59
C TRP A 260 -4.92 12.59 -16.07
N TYR A 261 -4.24 13.73 -15.94
CA TYR A 261 -4.69 15.04 -16.38
C TYR A 261 -3.67 15.63 -17.35
N GLY A 262 -4.15 16.12 -18.48
CA GLY A 262 -3.37 16.94 -19.40
C GLY A 262 -3.32 18.41 -18.98
N ASP A 263 -2.59 19.21 -19.75
CA ASP A 263 -2.45 20.68 -19.54
C ASP A 263 -3.79 21.44 -19.64
N ASP A 264 -4.83 20.80 -20.16
CA ASP A 264 -6.19 21.32 -20.35
C ASP A 264 -7.19 20.88 -19.27
N ASP A 265 -6.70 20.27 -18.18
CA ASP A 265 -7.49 19.67 -17.09
C ASP A 265 -8.47 18.57 -17.55
N VAL A 266 -8.23 17.97 -18.73
CA VAL A 266 -9.01 16.84 -19.23
C VAL A 266 -8.39 15.52 -18.78
N ILE A 267 -9.25 14.61 -18.30
CA ILE A 267 -8.80 13.25 -17.95
C ILE A 267 -8.30 12.53 -19.20
N SER A 268 -7.08 12.02 -19.11
CA SER A 268 -6.43 11.20 -20.13
C SER A 268 -6.20 9.79 -19.58
N VAL A 269 -6.62 8.78 -20.33
CA VAL A 269 -6.36 7.37 -19.99
C VAL A 269 -5.26 6.88 -20.92
N ASP A 270 -4.08 6.64 -20.36
CA ASP A 270 -2.93 6.10 -21.08
C ASP A 270 -3.21 4.68 -21.61
N ASP A 271 -2.61 4.31 -22.74
CA ASP A 271 -2.79 2.98 -23.34
C ASP A 271 -2.35 1.84 -22.39
N ASN A 272 -1.33 2.07 -21.56
CA ASN A 272 -0.90 1.10 -20.55
C ASN A 272 -1.98 0.85 -19.50
N MET A 273 -2.79 1.86 -19.16
CA MET A 273 -3.90 1.67 -18.22
C MET A 273 -5.03 0.87 -18.85
N THR A 274 -5.33 1.09 -20.14
CA THR A 274 -6.28 0.25 -20.87
C THR A 274 -5.77 -1.19 -20.96
N GLN A 275 -4.49 -1.39 -21.22
CA GLN A 275 -3.85 -2.71 -21.25
C GLN A 275 -3.92 -3.40 -19.88
N TYR A 276 -3.71 -2.65 -18.80
CA TYR A 276 -3.87 -3.20 -17.45
C TYR A 276 -5.30 -3.70 -17.20
N MET A 277 -6.31 -2.92 -17.57
CA MET A 277 -7.71 -3.30 -17.38
C MET A 277 -8.06 -4.57 -18.18
N ASP A 278 -7.59 -4.68 -19.42
CA ASP A 278 -7.80 -5.87 -20.26
C ASP A 278 -7.08 -7.11 -19.68
N LEU A 279 -5.87 -6.93 -19.18
CA LEU A 279 -5.08 -7.98 -18.53
C LEU A 279 -5.76 -8.46 -17.25
N ALA A 280 -6.10 -7.56 -16.35
CA ALA A 280 -6.79 -7.85 -15.09
C ALA A 280 -8.12 -8.58 -15.35
N LYS A 281 -8.94 -8.05 -16.28
CA LYS A 281 -10.18 -8.69 -16.69
C LYS A 281 -9.96 -10.11 -17.20
N THR A 282 -8.94 -10.33 -18.04
CA THR A 282 -8.62 -11.67 -18.57
C THR A 282 -8.22 -12.63 -17.44
N MET A 283 -7.42 -12.15 -16.49
CA MET A 283 -6.99 -12.96 -15.34
C MET A 283 -8.19 -13.40 -14.47
N VAL A 284 -9.14 -12.50 -14.23
CA VAL A 284 -10.36 -12.80 -13.48
C VAL A 284 -11.28 -13.73 -14.28
N ASP A 285 -11.61 -13.38 -15.53
CA ASP A 285 -12.53 -14.15 -16.37
C ASP A 285 -12.07 -15.60 -16.58
N GLU A 286 -10.74 -15.84 -16.67
CA GLU A 286 -10.18 -17.16 -16.85
C GLU A 286 -9.81 -17.86 -15.52
N GLY A 287 -10.06 -17.21 -14.37
CA GLY A 287 -9.74 -17.75 -13.04
C GLY A 287 -8.26 -17.98 -12.82
N LEU A 288 -7.40 -17.06 -13.28
CA LEU A 288 -5.94 -17.17 -13.21
C LEU A 288 -5.32 -16.53 -11.97
N THR A 289 -6.15 -15.87 -11.13
CA THR A 289 -5.76 -15.28 -9.83
C THR A 289 -6.69 -15.77 -8.74
N TYR A 290 -6.38 -15.44 -7.47
CA TYR A 290 -7.27 -15.65 -6.32
C TYR A 290 -8.13 -14.42 -6.00
N GLU A 291 -7.96 -13.34 -6.76
CA GLU A 291 -8.68 -12.07 -6.57
C GLU A 291 -8.42 -11.46 -5.17
N THR A 292 -7.23 -11.70 -4.62
CA THR A 292 -6.81 -11.09 -3.34
C THR A 292 -6.21 -9.71 -3.59
N ASP A 293 -6.46 -8.79 -2.67
CA ASP A 293 -5.77 -7.50 -2.67
C ASP A 293 -4.32 -7.68 -2.23
N GLN A 294 -3.40 -7.00 -2.89
CA GLN A 294 -1.98 -7.00 -2.55
C GLN A 294 -1.79 -6.56 -1.08
N TRP A 295 -0.89 -7.22 -0.36
CA TRP A 295 -0.59 -7.01 1.06
C TRP A 295 -1.70 -7.43 2.05
N SER A 296 -2.79 -8.01 1.60
CA SER A 296 -3.79 -8.61 2.49
C SER A 296 -3.28 -9.89 3.16
N THR A 297 -3.95 -10.31 4.24
CA THR A 297 -3.61 -11.58 4.92
C THR A 297 -3.68 -12.77 3.96
N ASP A 298 -4.66 -12.81 3.06
CA ASP A 298 -4.84 -13.89 2.09
C ASP A 298 -3.76 -13.83 0.99
N TRP A 299 -3.32 -12.62 0.61
CA TRP A 299 -2.19 -12.44 -0.29
C TRP A 299 -0.91 -13.04 0.30
N TYR A 300 -0.57 -12.73 1.55
CA TYR A 300 0.60 -13.30 2.24
C TYR A 300 0.49 -14.83 2.36
N ALA A 301 -0.68 -15.35 2.71
CA ALA A 301 -0.90 -16.80 2.79
C ALA A 301 -0.65 -17.49 1.44
N ASN A 302 -1.04 -16.87 0.32
CA ASN A 302 -0.76 -17.39 -1.02
C ASN A 302 0.73 -17.31 -1.38
N MET A 303 1.45 -16.25 -0.93
CA MET A 303 2.89 -16.15 -1.13
C MET A 303 3.68 -17.24 -0.38
N GLU A 304 3.18 -17.73 0.75
CA GLU A 304 3.79 -18.78 1.56
C GLU A 304 3.35 -20.19 1.16
N GLY A 305 2.28 -20.31 0.40
CA GLY A 305 1.66 -21.60 0.06
C GLY A 305 2.53 -22.53 -0.80
N ASP A 306 2.19 -23.84 -0.85
CA ASP A 306 2.94 -24.88 -1.55
C ASP A 306 2.37 -25.27 -2.93
N GLY A 307 1.16 -24.78 -3.25
CA GLY A 307 0.46 -25.07 -4.48
C GLY A 307 -0.04 -26.54 -4.61
N GLU A 308 -0.05 -27.30 -3.51
CA GLU A 308 -0.57 -28.68 -3.46
C GLU A 308 -1.63 -28.83 -2.36
N THR A 309 -1.25 -28.54 -1.12
CA THR A 309 -2.12 -28.63 0.05
C THR A 309 -2.73 -27.26 0.39
N SER A 310 -2.05 -26.20 0.06
CA SER A 310 -2.48 -24.81 0.19
C SER A 310 -2.44 -24.08 -1.15
N ASN A 311 -3.18 -23.01 -1.28
CA ASN A 311 -3.07 -22.11 -2.42
C ASN A 311 -1.67 -21.49 -2.45
N ALA A 312 -1.14 -21.23 -3.66
CA ALA A 312 0.17 -20.58 -3.80
C ALA A 312 0.19 -19.58 -4.96
N ALA A 313 0.92 -18.48 -4.78
CA ALA A 313 1.30 -17.59 -5.86
C ALA A 313 2.76 -17.82 -6.24
N LEU A 314 3.02 -17.96 -7.55
CA LEU A 314 4.35 -18.24 -8.07
C LEU A 314 5.19 -16.97 -8.20
N ALA A 315 4.55 -15.87 -8.52
CA ALA A 315 5.21 -14.61 -8.84
C ALA A 315 4.60 -13.44 -8.06
N TYR A 316 5.42 -12.40 -7.95
CA TYR A 316 5.10 -11.07 -7.45
C TYR A 316 5.78 -10.02 -8.31
N CYS A 317 5.12 -8.90 -8.59
CA CYS A 317 5.73 -7.76 -9.29
C CYS A 317 5.30 -6.40 -8.74
#